data_5b1ace1b6d8ca919421e4e9cf0c69a80
#
_entry.id   5b1ace1b6d8ca919421e4e9cf0c69a80
#
_cell.length_a   1.000
_cell.length_b   1.000
_cell.length_c   1.000
_cell.angle_alpha   90.00
_cell.angle_beta   90.00
_cell.angle_gamma   90.00
#
_symmetry.space_group_name_H-M   'P 1'
#
loop_
_entity.id
_entity.type
_entity.pdbx_description
1 polymer ?
#
loop_
_entity_poly.entity_id
_entity_poly.type
_entity_poly.pdbx_seq_one_letter_code
_entity_poly.pdbx_strand_id
1 'polypeptide(L)'
;MTAVMEKPVASHERAERGGPWGAVVTLAVFETRLLLTRLPVLIAFAAYGGWTVWRSGRDWGGYPALQDADRATQSAPMLVGLAVLLCVNRAALRSRRHGTEHHFAVLVLKPWRRTAAHALSVLAAALVTAVCVAAQFGWEAFRPGAIGHGSVGELLVGPLTVLLFGLVGLLMAGLVRSALGAPLLVVFLLFVFLFFSGMSDGGSRWLLPVVTEATADTLPSDLLGRPAGWHALYLAGLALSVGFVTLLVAGGRKPVVVSGVAGALAMTLVGGVAQTGGDSPELVRARERATTTPEQVQSCVRREGSTYCVFPEWGSRVGDWAGVVDRVRSLAGGSARDQKIVVRQRIEARYGISTDSALMPLERPHEVTVGTEWGGNRVPEFSAAVAGVLVAGDEKASTSMCDGRIVTVMWLALGWESDPVAALRRVRLDDSDTGSALVLQPTHGLYMTDAQTEVLRALLDRPRGEVTARVKDHWSELTEPKVTAARAAELLGVAAPEGDDKCLD
;
A
#
# COMPACT_ATOMS: atom_id res chain seq x y z
N MET A 1 33.37 79.18 -13.25
CA MET A 1 32.15 78.83 -12.53
C MET A 1 31.21 78.13 -13.51
N THR A 2 31.22 76.80 -13.53
CA THR A 2 30.36 75.93 -14.42
C THR A 2 29.38 75.19 -13.51
N ALA A 3 28.12 75.60 -13.55
CA ALA A 3 27.05 74.96 -12.80
C ALA A 3 26.76 73.58 -13.40
N VAL A 4 26.99 72.53 -12.63
CA VAL A 4 26.55 71.17 -12.98
C VAL A 4 25.06 71.06 -12.65
N MET A 5 24.25 70.98 -13.68
CA MET A 5 22.81 70.69 -13.56
C MET A 5 22.63 69.21 -13.24
N GLU A 6 22.31 68.90 -11.99
CA GLU A 6 21.92 67.55 -11.54
C GLU A 6 20.53 67.20 -12.12
N LYS A 7 20.47 66.19 -13.00
CA LYS A 7 19.21 65.63 -13.50
C LYS A 7 18.46 64.92 -12.35
N PRO A 8 17.18 65.19 -12.10
CA PRO A 8 16.45 64.43 -11.08
C PRO A 8 16.30 62.97 -11.53
N VAL A 9 16.74 62.08 -10.68
CA VAL A 9 16.64 60.60 -10.83
C VAL A 9 15.18 60.21 -10.75
N ALA A 10 14.61 59.83 -11.88
CA ALA A 10 13.26 59.25 -11.98
C ALA A 10 13.28 57.81 -11.44
N SER A 11 13.39 57.61 -10.12
CA SER A 11 13.44 56.29 -9.48
C SER A 11 12.40 56.03 -8.40
N HIS A 12 11.44 56.93 -8.18
CA HIS A 12 10.47 56.75 -7.09
C HIS A 12 9.08 56.27 -7.50
N GLU A 13 8.72 56.16 -8.79
CA GLU A 13 7.37 55.81 -9.19
C GLU A 13 7.09 54.28 -9.31
N ARG A 14 8.10 53.40 -9.21
CA ARG A 14 7.87 51.95 -9.24
C ARG A 14 7.57 51.31 -7.91
N ALA A 15 7.79 51.98 -6.79
CA ALA A 15 7.63 51.43 -5.46
C ALA A 15 6.19 51.49 -4.90
N GLU A 16 5.28 52.24 -5.52
CA GLU A 16 3.93 52.45 -4.98
C GLU A 16 2.85 51.48 -5.46
N ARG A 17 3.14 50.58 -6.40
CA ARG A 17 2.13 49.60 -6.93
C ARG A 17 1.97 48.34 -6.11
N GLY A 18 2.77 48.09 -5.09
CA GLY A 18 2.66 46.91 -4.23
C GLY A 18 2.15 47.28 -2.85
N GLY A 19 0.84 47.21 -2.65
CA GLY A 19 0.25 47.29 -1.30
C GLY A 19 0.90 46.31 -0.32
N PRO A 20 0.63 46.43 0.98
CA PRO A 20 1.30 45.61 2.02
C PRO A 20 1.19 44.10 1.85
N TRP A 21 0.27 43.61 1.02
CA TRP A 21 0.18 42.22 0.61
C TRP A 21 1.15 41.83 -0.52
N GLY A 22 1.50 42.77 -1.40
CA GLY A 22 2.54 42.55 -2.41
C GLY A 22 3.89 42.17 -1.78
N ALA A 23 4.28 42.88 -0.71
CA ALA A 23 5.49 42.55 0.06
C ALA A 23 5.43 41.18 0.74
N VAL A 24 4.24 40.75 1.23
CA VAL A 24 4.04 39.42 1.82
C VAL A 24 4.23 38.33 0.76
N VAL A 25 3.65 38.49 -0.42
CA VAL A 25 3.77 37.53 -1.52
C VAL A 25 5.23 37.44 -2.01
N THR A 26 5.90 38.58 -2.20
CA THR A 26 7.33 38.60 -2.59
C THR A 26 8.21 37.86 -1.59
N LEU A 27 8.00 38.11 -0.29
CA LEU A 27 8.69 37.41 0.78
C LEU A 27 8.35 35.90 0.78
N ALA A 28 7.08 35.55 0.60
CA ALA A 28 6.64 34.16 0.55
C ALA A 28 7.31 33.41 -0.62
N VAL A 29 7.37 34.01 -1.81
CA VAL A 29 8.07 33.41 -2.97
C VAL A 29 9.57 33.22 -2.69
N PHE A 30 10.22 34.21 -2.07
CA PHE A 30 11.62 34.09 -1.66
C PHE A 30 11.84 32.95 -0.65
N GLU A 31 11.03 32.90 0.41
CA GLU A 31 11.14 31.85 1.44
C GLU A 31 10.75 30.46 0.88
N THR A 32 9.82 30.39 -0.07
CA THR A 32 9.48 29.15 -0.78
C THR A 32 10.69 28.60 -1.54
N ARG A 33 11.34 29.43 -2.35
CA ARG A 33 12.56 29.02 -3.08
C ARG A 33 13.65 28.56 -2.11
N LEU A 34 13.86 29.32 -1.05
CA LEU A 34 14.86 28.97 -0.04
C LEU A 34 14.51 27.69 0.72
N LEU A 35 13.24 27.43 1.03
CA LEU A 35 12.77 26.22 1.71
C LEU A 35 12.96 24.99 0.82
N LEU A 36 12.49 25.06 -0.42
CA LEU A 36 12.54 23.92 -1.36
C LEU A 36 13.97 23.57 -1.80
N THR A 37 14.90 24.52 -1.74
CA THR A 37 16.34 24.27 -2.06
C THR A 37 17.18 23.89 -0.85
N ARG A 38 16.60 23.83 0.36
CA ARG A 38 17.32 23.37 1.55
C ARG A 38 17.66 21.89 1.48
N LEU A 39 18.91 21.56 1.77
CA LEU A 39 19.41 20.19 1.70
C LEU A 39 18.54 19.15 2.44
N PRO A 40 18.06 19.41 3.69
CA PRO A 40 17.18 18.42 4.35
C PRO A 40 15.87 18.16 3.61
N VAL A 41 15.28 19.19 2.99
CA VAL A 41 14.02 19.05 2.22
C VAL A 41 14.29 18.31 0.91
N LEU A 42 15.39 18.64 0.22
CA LEU A 42 15.80 17.93 -1.00
C LEU A 42 16.08 16.45 -0.72
N ILE A 43 16.81 16.14 0.37
CA ILE A 43 17.06 14.74 0.77
C ILE A 43 15.75 14.02 1.08
N ALA A 44 14.80 14.67 1.78
CA ALA A 44 13.52 14.07 2.11
C ALA A 44 12.68 13.77 0.84
N PHE A 45 12.64 14.68 -0.15
CA PHE A 45 11.97 14.42 -1.42
C PHE A 45 12.69 13.35 -2.25
N ALA A 46 14.04 13.33 -2.25
CA ALA A 46 14.80 12.28 -2.92
C ALA A 46 14.57 10.91 -2.28
N ALA A 47 14.53 10.85 -0.94
CA ALA A 47 14.20 9.62 -0.21
C ALA A 47 12.77 9.16 -0.48
N TYR A 48 11.82 10.09 -0.56
CA TYR A 48 10.43 9.80 -0.94
C TYR A 48 10.37 9.20 -2.35
N GLY A 49 10.98 9.85 -3.33
CA GLY A 49 11.00 9.35 -4.71
C GLY A 49 11.71 8.00 -4.83
N GLY A 50 12.88 7.85 -4.18
CA GLY A 50 13.63 6.59 -4.15
C GLY A 50 12.83 5.44 -3.52
N TRP A 51 12.14 5.70 -2.41
CA TRP A 51 11.24 4.73 -1.76
C TRP A 51 10.09 4.31 -2.68
N THR A 52 9.45 5.28 -3.34
CA THR A 52 8.36 5.01 -4.28
C THR A 52 8.82 4.12 -5.43
N VAL A 53 9.95 4.46 -6.08
CA VAL A 53 10.51 3.66 -7.18
C VAL A 53 10.90 2.25 -6.71
N TRP A 54 11.55 2.14 -5.54
CA TRP A 54 11.95 0.86 -4.98
C TRP A 54 10.75 -0.04 -4.66
N ARG A 55 9.68 0.54 -4.10
CA ARG A 55 8.45 -0.19 -3.80
C ARG A 55 7.75 -0.66 -5.08
N SER A 56 7.52 0.24 -6.03
CA SER A 56 6.89 -0.10 -7.32
C SER A 56 7.66 -1.14 -8.11
N GLY A 57 8.98 -1.24 -7.92
CA GLY A 57 9.82 -2.25 -8.57
C GLY A 57 9.69 -3.65 -7.97
N ARG A 58 9.18 -3.80 -6.73
CA ARG A 58 8.98 -5.11 -6.10
C ARG A 58 7.68 -5.79 -6.48
N ASP A 59 6.66 -5.01 -6.82
CA ASP A 59 5.32 -5.51 -7.15
C ASP A 59 5.17 -5.83 -8.66
N TRP A 60 6.29 -6.10 -9.34
CA TRP A 60 6.29 -6.45 -10.76
C TRP A 60 5.72 -7.86 -10.95
N GLY A 61 4.66 -7.96 -11.73
CA GLY A 61 3.99 -9.23 -12.05
C GLY A 61 2.56 -9.33 -11.53
N GLY A 62 2.20 -8.52 -10.52
CA GLY A 62 0.82 -8.37 -10.06
C GLY A 62 0.09 -7.21 -10.73
N TYR A 63 -1.19 -7.11 -10.50
CA TYR A 63 -1.96 -5.93 -10.83
C TYR A 63 -2.06 -5.01 -9.60
N PRO A 64 -1.88 -3.68 -9.77
CA PRO A 64 -1.98 -2.75 -8.65
C PRO A 64 -3.43 -2.60 -8.20
N ALA A 65 -3.64 -2.67 -6.90
CA ALA A 65 -4.91 -2.31 -6.26
C ALA A 65 -4.87 -0.82 -5.87
N LEU A 66 -5.76 -0.02 -6.44
CA LEU A 66 -5.74 1.43 -6.27
C LEU A 66 -6.06 1.86 -4.83
N GLN A 67 -6.87 1.08 -4.12
CA GLN A 67 -7.16 1.26 -2.70
C GLN A 67 -5.97 0.96 -1.77
N ASP A 68 -4.95 0.26 -2.25
CA ASP A 68 -3.68 0.05 -1.56
C ASP A 68 -2.65 1.08 -1.99
N ALA A 69 -2.70 1.47 -3.27
CA ALA A 69 -1.82 2.48 -3.83
C ALA A 69 -2.03 3.86 -3.19
N ASP A 70 -3.29 4.27 -2.92
CA ASP A 70 -3.57 5.55 -2.26
C ASP A 70 -3.09 5.55 -0.80
N ARG A 71 -3.28 4.47 -0.04
CA ARG A 71 -2.74 4.31 1.31
C ARG A 71 -1.21 4.38 1.35
N ALA A 72 -0.57 3.80 0.34
CA ALA A 72 0.88 3.82 0.21
C ALA A 72 1.48 5.22 0.03
N THR A 73 0.66 6.21 -0.37
CA THR A 73 1.11 7.60 -0.53
C THR A 73 1.25 8.36 0.79
N GLN A 74 0.82 7.81 1.93
CA GLN A 74 0.71 8.57 3.19
C GLN A 74 2.00 8.61 4.01
N SER A 75 2.75 7.51 4.09
CA SER A 75 3.85 7.37 5.04
C SER A 75 5.10 8.16 4.65
N ALA A 76 5.51 8.13 3.39
CA ALA A 76 6.73 8.79 2.94
C ALA A 76 6.69 10.33 3.02
N PRO A 77 5.56 11.02 2.74
CA PRO A 77 5.42 12.47 2.97
C PRO A 77 5.65 12.91 4.40
N MET A 78 5.50 12.06 5.40
CA MET A 78 5.82 12.38 6.79
C MET A 78 7.28 12.82 6.93
N LEU A 79 8.22 12.17 6.26
CA LEU A 79 9.64 12.55 6.27
C LEU A 79 9.85 13.94 5.68
N VAL A 80 9.13 14.28 4.62
CA VAL A 80 9.13 15.62 4.02
C VAL A 80 8.59 16.63 5.03
N GLY A 81 7.48 16.32 5.70
CA GLY A 81 6.89 17.17 6.73
C GLY A 81 7.84 17.47 7.88
N LEU A 82 8.57 16.47 8.39
CA LEU A 82 9.56 16.63 9.44
C LEU A 82 10.75 17.51 8.99
N ALA A 83 11.23 17.33 7.77
CA ALA A 83 12.28 18.15 7.18
C ALA A 83 11.82 19.62 7.01
N VAL A 84 10.58 19.82 6.54
CA VAL A 84 9.96 21.16 6.41
C VAL A 84 9.81 21.82 7.79
N LEU A 85 9.35 21.09 8.82
CA LEU A 85 9.26 21.56 10.20
C LEU A 85 10.59 22.15 10.68
N LEU A 86 11.68 21.39 10.53
CA LEU A 86 13.02 21.82 10.93
C LEU A 86 13.50 23.05 10.15
N CYS A 87 13.29 23.05 8.84
CA CYS A 87 13.77 24.14 7.97
C CYS A 87 12.99 25.43 8.18
N VAL A 88 11.67 25.36 8.35
CA VAL A 88 10.82 26.53 8.61
C VAL A 88 11.08 27.09 10.00
N ASN A 89 11.23 26.24 11.02
CA ASN A 89 11.63 26.70 12.36
C ASN A 89 12.95 27.46 12.33
N ARG A 90 13.98 26.92 11.66
CA ARG A 90 15.26 27.59 11.48
C ARG A 90 15.15 28.90 10.69
N ALA A 91 14.31 28.94 9.66
CA ALA A 91 14.08 30.16 8.87
C ALA A 91 13.43 31.27 9.72
N ALA A 92 12.39 30.92 10.49
CA ALA A 92 11.69 31.86 11.37
C ALA A 92 12.59 32.40 12.51
N LEU A 93 13.50 31.57 13.04
CA LEU A 93 14.45 31.95 14.07
C LEU A 93 15.71 32.73 13.55
N ARG A 94 15.85 32.88 12.22
CA ARG A 94 17.05 33.43 11.58
C ARG A 94 17.42 34.84 12.13
N SER A 95 16.46 35.75 12.22
CA SER A 95 16.69 37.11 12.72
C SER A 95 17.16 37.11 14.16
N ARG A 96 16.63 36.25 15.01
CA ARG A 96 17.04 36.11 16.41
C ARG A 96 18.47 35.58 16.53
N ARG A 97 18.81 34.57 15.77
CA ARG A 97 20.13 33.93 15.77
C ARG A 97 21.26 34.88 15.36
N HIS A 98 20.96 35.81 14.46
CA HIS A 98 21.95 36.79 13.98
C HIS A 98 21.85 38.13 14.69
N GLY A 99 21.05 38.28 15.76
CA GLY A 99 20.90 39.50 16.51
C GLY A 99 20.30 40.69 15.73
N THR A 100 19.67 40.39 14.57
CA THR A 100 19.12 41.40 13.65
C THR A 100 17.67 41.80 13.95
N GLU A 101 17.10 41.38 15.08
CA GLU A 101 15.69 41.66 15.43
C GLU A 101 15.41 43.17 15.48
N HIS A 102 16.34 43.96 16.01
CA HIS A 102 16.19 45.43 16.10
C HIS A 102 16.05 46.07 14.71
N HIS A 103 16.78 45.59 13.71
CA HIS A 103 16.66 46.10 12.34
C HIS A 103 15.31 45.76 11.72
N PHE A 104 14.72 44.62 12.09
CA PHE A 104 13.39 44.25 11.63
C PHE A 104 12.25 44.99 12.32
N ALA A 105 12.48 45.58 13.51
CA ALA A 105 11.47 46.36 14.21
C ALA A 105 11.16 47.71 13.53
N VAL A 106 12.12 48.24 12.77
CA VAL A 106 11.97 49.49 11.99
C VAL A 106 11.35 49.28 10.62
N LEU A 107 11.19 48.02 10.16
CA LEU A 107 10.61 47.72 8.86
C LEU A 107 9.09 47.90 8.86
N VAL A 108 8.56 48.34 7.72
CA VAL A 108 7.12 48.56 7.48
C VAL A 108 6.28 47.28 7.62
N LEU A 109 6.93 46.10 7.51
CA LEU A 109 6.24 44.83 7.55
C LEU A 109 6.02 44.33 8.98
N LYS A 110 4.74 44.36 9.44
CA LYS A 110 4.33 43.88 10.77
C LYS A 110 4.75 42.41 11.01
N PRO A 111 5.10 41.99 12.25
CA PRO A 111 5.54 40.59 12.54
C PRO A 111 4.62 39.52 12.03
N TRP A 112 3.29 39.63 12.21
CA TRP A 112 2.33 38.65 11.77
C TRP A 112 2.29 38.48 10.22
N ARG A 113 2.61 39.54 9.45
CA ARG A 113 2.71 39.48 7.99
C ARG A 113 3.93 38.69 7.54
N ARG A 114 5.05 38.77 8.24
CA ARG A 114 6.24 37.96 8.02
C ARG A 114 5.92 36.48 8.30
N THR A 115 5.23 36.23 9.42
CA THR A 115 4.76 34.89 9.77
C THR A 115 3.80 34.33 8.70
N ALA A 116 2.89 35.16 8.16
CA ALA A 116 2.03 34.77 7.05
C ALA A 116 2.83 34.40 5.78
N ALA A 117 3.91 35.12 5.47
CA ALA A 117 4.78 34.78 4.34
C ALA A 117 5.48 33.41 4.54
N HIS A 118 5.96 33.11 5.73
CA HIS A 118 6.49 31.77 6.05
C HIS A 118 5.40 30.67 5.98
N ALA A 119 4.17 30.95 6.45
CA ALA A 119 3.05 30.00 6.34
C ALA A 119 2.71 29.71 4.85
N LEU A 120 2.74 30.71 3.99
CA LEU A 120 2.57 30.54 2.55
C LEU A 120 3.69 29.70 1.90
N SER A 121 4.93 29.83 2.41
CA SER A 121 6.03 28.96 1.91
C SER A 121 5.82 27.49 2.30
N VAL A 122 5.23 27.22 3.46
CA VAL A 122 4.83 25.85 3.87
C VAL A 122 3.74 25.31 2.95
N LEU A 123 2.74 26.13 2.61
CA LEU A 123 1.69 25.73 1.66
C LEU A 123 2.29 25.33 0.31
N ALA A 124 3.30 26.03 -0.17
CA ALA A 124 3.99 25.67 -1.41
C ALA A 124 4.66 24.29 -1.31
N ALA A 125 5.31 23.96 -0.18
CA ALA A 125 5.88 22.64 0.04
C ALA A 125 4.79 21.55 0.07
N ALA A 126 3.64 21.81 0.69
CA ALA A 126 2.49 20.88 0.68
C ALA A 126 1.93 20.68 -0.74
N LEU A 127 1.86 21.72 -1.55
CA LEU A 127 1.43 21.62 -2.95
C LEU A 127 2.40 20.79 -3.81
N VAL A 128 3.72 20.97 -3.61
CA VAL A 128 4.72 20.10 -4.28
C VAL A 128 4.53 18.65 -3.85
N THR A 129 4.28 18.40 -2.57
CA THR A 129 3.97 17.05 -2.08
C THR A 129 2.70 16.51 -2.70
N ALA A 130 1.64 17.33 -2.87
CA ALA A 130 0.41 16.91 -3.54
C ALA A 130 0.66 16.47 -4.99
N VAL A 131 1.54 17.17 -5.71
CA VAL A 131 1.95 16.78 -7.07
C VAL A 131 2.70 15.44 -7.05
N CYS A 132 3.62 15.23 -6.09
CA CYS A 132 4.34 13.96 -5.94
C CYS A 132 3.38 12.80 -5.62
N VAL A 133 2.42 13.00 -4.71
CA VAL A 133 1.38 12.03 -4.35
C VAL A 133 0.52 11.70 -5.57
N ALA A 134 0.06 12.72 -6.29
CA ALA A 134 -0.73 12.52 -7.51
C ALA A 134 0.06 11.78 -8.60
N ALA A 135 1.35 12.06 -8.75
CA ALA A 135 2.22 11.35 -9.69
C ALA A 135 2.43 9.89 -9.26
N GLN A 136 2.64 9.62 -7.97
CA GLN A 136 2.79 8.27 -7.43
C GLN A 136 1.51 7.45 -7.65
N PHE A 137 0.36 7.97 -7.27
CA PHE A 137 -0.92 7.30 -7.46
C PHE A 137 -1.26 7.13 -8.95
N GLY A 138 -1.04 8.18 -9.76
CA GLY A 138 -1.26 8.14 -11.20
C GLY A 138 -0.40 7.07 -11.88
N TRP A 139 0.85 6.89 -11.45
CA TRP A 139 1.71 5.82 -11.96
C TRP A 139 1.06 4.44 -11.78
N GLU A 140 0.52 4.14 -10.59
CA GLU A 140 -0.18 2.88 -10.35
C GLU A 140 -1.51 2.78 -11.11
N ALA A 141 -2.26 3.89 -11.19
CA ALA A 141 -3.55 3.92 -11.89
C ALA A 141 -3.44 3.71 -13.42
N PHE A 142 -2.32 4.11 -14.01
CA PHE A 142 -2.08 3.92 -15.45
C PHE A 142 -1.41 2.58 -15.76
N ARG A 143 -1.03 1.79 -14.77
CA ARG A 143 -0.50 0.44 -15.02
C ARG A 143 -1.58 -0.46 -15.62
N PRO A 144 -1.22 -1.29 -16.61
CA PRO A 144 -2.16 -2.27 -17.16
C PRO A 144 -2.70 -3.18 -16.06
N GLY A 145 -4.02 -3.24 -15.96
CA GLY A 145 -4.65 -4.15 -15.03
C GLY A 145 -4.89 -3.63 -13.63
N ALA A 146 -4.72 -2.34 -13.39
CA ALA A 146 -5.13 -1.73 -12.13
C ALA A 146 -6.60 -2.03 -11.80
N ILE A 147 -6.86 -2.35 -10.54
CA ILE A 147 -8.18 -2.70 -10.01
C ILE A 147 -8.58 -1.74 -8.89
N GLY A 148 -9.90 -1.70 -8.61
CA GLY A 148 -10.44 -0.87 -7.55
C GLY A 148 -10.38 0.63 -7.86
N HIS A 149 -10.57 1.42 -6.82
CA HIS A 149 -10.50 2.88 -6.92
C HIS A 149 -9.82 3.51 -5.70
N GLY A 150 -9.18 4.66 -5.92
CA GLY A 150 -8.57 5.43 -4.85
C GLY A 150 -9.53 6.45 -4.23
N SER A 151 -9.19 6.91 -3.02
CA SER A 151 -9.92 7.95 -2.28
C SER A 151 -9.15 9.26 -2.31
N VAL A 152 -9.82 10.34 -2.73
CA VAL A 152 -9.25 11.71 -2.65
C VAL A 152 -8.87 12.06 -1.21
N GLY A 153 -9.64 11.59 -0.22
CA GLY A 153 -9.34 11.77 1.20
C GLY A 153 -7.98 11.21 1.57
N GLU A 154 -7.67 9.98 1.13
CA GLU A 154 -6.37 9.32 1.37
C GLU A 154 -5.22 10.07 0.69
N LEU A 155 -5.40 10.52 -0.54
CA LEU A 155 -4.38 11.27 -1.29
C LEU A 155 -4.06 12.64 -0.66
N LEU A 156 -5.00 13.23 0.08
CA LEU A 156 -4.79 14.51 0.78
C LEU A 156 -4.01 14.35 2.09
N VAL A 157 -3.95 13.16 2.69
CA VAL A 157 -3.26 12.93 3.97
C VAL A 157 -1.80 13.37 3.93
N GLY A 158 -1.04 12.94 2.92
CA GLY A 158 0.38 13.28 2.78
C GLY A 158 0.62 14.79 2.69
N PRO A 159 0.01 15.53 1.76
CA PRO A 159 0.13 16.99 1.67
C PRO A 159 -0.31 17.74 2.92
N LEU A 160 -1.41 17.32 3.56
CA LEU A 160 -1.92 17.94 4.78
C LEU A 160 -0.98 17.67 5.97
N THR A 161 -0.34 16.52 6.05
CA THR A 161 0.69 16.21 7.04
C THR A 161 1.91 17.13 6.88
N VAL A 162 2.36 17.36 5.65
CA VAL A 162 3.47 18.31 5.38
C VAL A 162 3.07 19.73 5.77
N LEU A 163 1.85 20.15 5.45
CA LEU A 163 1.32 21.45 5.85
C LEU A 163 1.28 21.59 7.39
N LEU A 164 0.71 20.61 8.07
CA LEU A 164 0.62 20.57 9.53
C LEU A 164 2.00 20.67 10.19
N PHE A 165 2.95 19.84 9.81
CA PHE A 165 4.27 19.81 10.42
C PHE A 165 5.06 21.10 10.15
N GLY A 166 4.97 21.65 8.95
CA GLY A 166 5.59 22.94 8.64
C GLY A 166 5.02 24.08 9.48
N LEU A 167 3.69 24.12 9.68
CA LEU A 167 3.03 25.13 10.53
C LEU A 167 3.34 24.92 12.01
N VAL A 168 3.46 23.67 12.48
CA VAL A 168 3.95 23.35 13.83
C VAL A 168 5.37 23.87 14.02
N GLY A 169 6.26 23.69 13.04
CA GLY A 169 7.62 24.24 13.08
C GLY A 169 7.64 25.77 13.18
N LEU A 170 6.72 26.43 12.49
CA LEU A 170 6.55 27.90 12.55
C LEU A 170 5.99 28.34 13.91
N LEU A 171 5.00 27.66 14.46
CA LEU A 171 4.46 27.91 15.80
C LEU A 171 5.53 27.75 16.87
N MET A 172 6.31 26.68 16.81
CA MET A 172 7.43 26.43 17.72
C MET A 172 8.44 27.57 17.73
N ALA A 173 8.78 28.16 16.57
CA ALA A 173 9.66 29.31 16.48
C ALA A 173 9.08 30.56 17.19
N GLY A 174 7.74 30.67 17.25
CA GLY A 174 7.05 31.71 17.98
C GLY A 174 7.06 31.54 19.50
N LEU A 175 6.91 30.30 19.96
CA LEU A 175 6.79 29.95 21.39
C LEU A 175 8.13 29.68 22.06
N VAL A 176 9.01 28.93 21.39
CA VAL A 176 10.28 28.43 21.94
C VAL A 176 11.45 29.14 21.26
N ARG A 177 12.21 29.88 22.05
CA ARG A 177 13.37 30.64 21.54
C ARG A 177 14.62 29.78 21.31
N SER A 178 14.57 28.50 21.68
CA SER A 178 15.70 27.58 21.57
C SER A 178 15.80 26.95 20.19
N ALA A 179 17.02 26.82 19.70
CA ALA A 179 17.33 26.09 18.47
C ALA A 179 17.12 24.58 18.58
N LEU A 180 17.12 24.03 19.79
CA LEU A 180 16.97 22.59 20.07
C LEU A 180 15.51 22.16 20.14
N GLY A 181 14.56 23.10 20.30
CA GLY A 181 13.14 22.79 20.45
C GLY A 181 12.56 21.97 19.27
N ALA A 182 12.85 22.38 18.03
CA ALA A 182 12.34 21.68 16.86
C ALA A 182 12.97 20.27 16.65
N PRO A 183 14.29 20.07 16.77
CA PRO A 183 14.87 18.72 16.77
C PRO A 183 14.29 17.78 17.84
N LEU A 184 14.12 18.25 19.08
CA LEU A 184 13.52 17.47 20.14
C LEU A 184 12.06 17.12 19.85
N LEU A 185 11.30 18.07 19.28
CA LEU A 185 9.92 17.80 18.85
C LEU A 185 9.88 16.74 17.74
N VAL A 186 10.81 16.77 16.78
CA VAL A 186 10.89 15.74 15.73
C VAL A 186 11.13 14.35 16.33
N VAL A 187 12.09 14.24 17.26
CA VAL A 187 12.37 12.96 17.95
C VAL A 187 11.13 12.50 18.72
N PHE A 188 10.45 13.40 19.42
CA PHE A 188 9.21 13.10 20.14
C PHE A 188 8.09 12.64 19.19
N LEU A 189 7.87 13.32 18.06
CA LEU A 189 6.86 12.93 17.07
C LEU A 189 7.16 11.58 16.45
N LEU A 190 8.42 11.27 16.14
CA LEU A 190 8.83 9.96 15.66
C LEU A 190 8.59 8.86 16.70
N PHE A 191 8.91 9.14 17.97
CA PHE A 191 8.66 8.21 19.06
C PHE A 191 7.14 7.94 19.22
N VAL A 192 6.33 9.00 19.24
CA VAL A 192 4.86 8.88 19.31
C VAL A 192 4.33 8.06 18.12
N PHE A 193 4.79 8.35 16.91
CA PHE A 193 4.38 7.61 15.71
C PHE A 193 4.74 6.12 15.81
N LEU A 194 5.97 5.79 16.16
CA LEU A 194 6.41 4.39 16.29
C LEU A 194 5.67 3.65 17.40
N PHE A 195 5.47 4.32 18.54
CA PHE A 195 4.78 3.73 19.68
C PHE A 195 3.30 3.43 19.37
N PHE A 196 2.59 4.42 18.81
CA PHE A 196 1.16 4.27 18.53
C PHE A 196 0.89 3.44 17.27
N SER A 197 1.80 3.36 16.30
CA SER A 197 1.65 2.49 15.13
C SER A 197 1.63 1.00 15.50
N GLY A 198 2.28 0.63 16.63
CA GLY A 198 2.32 -0.75 17.11
C GLY A 198 1.22 -1.13 18.11
N MET A 199 0.53 -0.16 18.70
CA MET A 199 -0.35 -0.39 19.86
C MET A 199 -1.82 -0.04 19.63
N SER A 200 -2.18 0.63 18.55
CA SER A 200 -3.53 1.17 18.44
C SER A 200 -4.44 0.28 17.59
N ASP A 201 -5.19 -0.57 18.27
CA ASP A 201 -6.41 -1.15 17.74
C ASP A 201 -7.58 -0.17 17.97
N GLY A 202 -8.39 0.05 16.94
CA GLY A 202 -9.62 0.84 17.04
C GLY A 202 -9.52 2.29 16.53
N GLY A 203 -10.55 3.09 16.85
CA GLY A 203 -10.76 4.44 16.31
C GLY A 203 -9.69 5.47 16.70
N SER A 204 -8.97 5.28 17.82
CA SER A 204 -7.94 6.20 18.30
C SER A 204 -6.73 6.35 17.35
N ARG A 205 -6.43 5.34 16.54
CA ARG A 205 -5.37 5.41 15.52
C ARG A 205 -5.56 6.55 14.52
N TRP A 206 -6.82 6.92 14.25
CA TRP A 206 -7.16 8.01 13.33
C TRP A 206 -6.82 9.41 13.87
N LEU A 207 -6.42 9.54 15.13
CA LEU A 207 -5.90 10.81 15.65
C LEU A 207 -4.45 11.07 15.25
N LEU A 208 -3.73 10.05 14.77
CA LEU A 208 -2.39 10.22 14.22
C LEU A 208 -2.44 10.90 12.83
N PRO A 209 -1.45 11.71 12.46
CA PRO A 209 -1.40 12.33 11.14
C PRO A 209 -1.28 11.34 9.97
N VAL A 210 -0.72 10.18 10.22
CA VAL A 210 -0.58 9.08 9.25
C VAL A 210 -1.03 7.80 9.93
N VAL A 211 -1.94 7.07 9.29
CA VAL A 211 -2.44 5.79 9.79
C VAL A 211 -1.84 4.67 8.96
N THR A 212 -0.96 3.88 9.59
CA THR A 212 -0.41 2.66 8.98
C THR A 212 -1.28 1.48 9.39
N GLU A 213 -1.69 0.70 8.42
CA GLU A 213 -2.37 -0.58 8.63
C GLU A 213 -1.50 -1.70 8.08
N ALA A 214 -1.27 -2.71 8.89
CA ALA A 214 -0.74 -3.97 8.40
C ALA A 214 -1.92 -4.72 7.77
N THR A 215 -2.05 -4.62 6.46
CA THR A 215 -3.01 -5.44 5.71
C THR A 215 -2.27 -6.61 5.10
N ALA A 216 -2.80 -7.80 5.29
CA ALA A 216 -2.26 -8.99 4.64
C ALA A 216 -2.66 -9.01 3.16
N ASP A 217 -3.95 -8.87 2.86
CA ASP A 217 -4.50 -8.94 1.51
C ASP A 217 -5.41 -7.75 1.19
N THR A 218 -5.60 -7.48 -0.09
CA THR A 218 -6.43 -6.39 -0.59
C THR A 218 -7.92 -6.67 -0.39
N LEU A 219 -8.65 -5.72 0.17
CA LEU A 219 -10.13 -5.75 0.20
C LEU A 219 -10.72 -4.97 -0.97
N PRO A 220 -11.92 -5.34 -1.44
CA PRO A 220 -12.71 -4.47 -2.31
C PRO A 220 -12.82 -3.06 -1.73
N SER A 221 -12.71 -2.04 -2.57
CA SER A 221 -12.65 -0.63 -2.15
C SER A 221 -13.80 -0.23 -1.23
N ASP A 222 -15.02 -0.71 -1.54
CA ASP A 222 -16.23 -0.41 -0.75
C ASP A 222 -16.26 -1.11 0.62
N LEU A 223 -15.41 -2.11 0.84
CA LEU A 223 -15.35 -2.87 2.10
C LEU A 223 -14.26 -2.38 3.06
N LEU A 224 -13.40 -1.46 2.64
CA LEU A 224 -12.30 -0.95 3.47
C LEU A 224 -12.81 -0.17 4.69
N GLY A 225 -13.88 0.62 4.56
CA GLY A 225 -14.48 1.35 5.66
C GLY A 225 -13.62 2.45 6.27
N ARG A 226 -12.62 2.93 5.54
CA ARG A 226 -11.72 3.97 6.04
C ARG A 226 -12.41 5.34 6.04
N PRO A 227 -12.36 6.09 7.14
CA PRO A 227 -12.97 7.41 7.23
C PRO A 227 -12.11 8.51 6.56
N ALA A 228 -11.58 8.24 5.36
CA ALA A 228 -10.59 9.04 4.67
C ALA A 228 -10.97 10.52 4.50
N GLY A 229 -12.23 10.81 4.16
CA GLY A 229 -12.73 12.17 4.03
C GLY A 229 -12.75 12.91 5.37
N TRP A 230 -13.17 12.24 6.45
CA TRP A 230 -13.18 12.81 7.80
C TRP A 230 -11.76 13.01 8.33
N HIS A 231 -10.85 12.09 8.01
CA HIS A 231 -9.43 12.22 8.38
C HIS A 231 -8.78 13.40 7.67
N ALA A 232 -9.03 13.59 6.38
CA ALA A 232 -8.55 14.75 5.64
C ALA A 232 -9.13 16.07 6.22
N LEU A 233 -10.42 16.09 6.59
CA LEU A 233 -11.05 17.25 7.25
C LEU A 233 -10.39 17.54 8.62
N TYR A 234 -10.14 16.50 9.41
CA TYR A 234 -9.44 16.61 10.70
C TYR A 234 -8.05 17.22 10.53
N LEU A 235 -7.24 16.70 9.60
CA LEU A 235 -5.89 17.20 9.34
C LEU A 235 -5.90 18.63 8.80
N ALA A 236 -6.82 18.96 7.90
CA ALA A 236 -6.99 20.31 7.39
C ALA A 236 -7.37 21.28 8.50
N GLY A 237 -8.34 20.90 9.33
CA GLY A 237 -8.73 21.69 10.50
C GLY A 237 -7.58 21.90 11.47
N LEU A 238 -6.82 20.85 11.78
CA LEU A 238 -5.67 20.90 12.67
C LEU A 238 -4.55 21.81 12.11
N ALA A 239 -4.20 21.66 10.83
CA ALA A 239 -3.21 22.50 10.16
C ALA A 239 -3.63 23.99 10.16
N LEU A 240 -4.89 24.28 9.82
CA LEU A 240 -5.43 25.64 9.85
C LEU A 240 -5.48 26.21 11.28
N SER A 241 -5.84 25.40 12.28
CA SER A 241 -5.81 25.81 13.69
C SER A 241 -4.42 26.25 14.12
N VAL A 242 -3.40 25.41 13.84
CA VAL A 242 -1.99 25.72 14.11
C VAL A 242 -1.57 26.97 13.34
N GLY A 243 -1.94 27.12 12.08
CA GLY A 243 -1.62 28.29 11.24
C GLY A 243 -2.20 29.60 11.80
N PHE A 244 -3.49 29.62 12.13
CA PHE A 244 -4.14 30.80 12.70
C PHE A 244 -3.62 31.13 14.10
N VAL A 245 -3.39 30.11 14.96
CA VAL A 245 -2.76 30.32 16.27
C VAL A 245 -1.35 30.95 16.12
N THR A 246 -0.58 30.49 15.14
CA THR A 246 0.74 31.04 14.84
C THR A 246 0.66 32.53 14.47
N LEU A 247 -0.35 32.92 13.68
CA LEU A 247 -0.60 34.34 13.36
C LEU A 247 -1.01 35.16 14.58
N LEU A 248 -1.84 34.59 15.49
CA LEU A 248 -2.20 35.25 16.76
C LEU A 248 -0.98 35.47 17.65
N VAL A 249 -0.13 34.46 17.81
CA VAL A 249 1.13 34.56 18.58
C VAL A 249 2.05 35.64 18.00
N ALA A 250 2.05 35.82 16.67
CA ALA A 250 2.79 36.87 16.00
C ALA A 250 2.13 38.28 16.05
N GLY A 251 1.01 38.43 16.79
CA GLY A 251 0.31 39.70 16.98
C GLY A 251 -0.76 40.00 15.93
N GLY A 252 -1.17 39.03 15.13
CA GLY A 252 -2.22 39.19 14.13
C GLY A 252 -3.65 39.14 14.69
N ARG A 253 -3.96 39.92 15.72
CA ARG A 253 -5.25 39.92 16.44
C ARG A 253 -6.39 40.61 15.65
N LYS A 254 -6.61 40.18 14.40
CA LYS A 254 -7.74 40.64 13.60
C LYS A 254 -8.97 39.72 13.77
N PRO A 255 -10.19 40.25 13.71
CA PRO A 255 -11.40 39.43 13.84
C PRO A 255 -11.41 38.20 12.88
N VAL A 256 -10.95 38.40 11.64
CA VAL A 256 -10.83 37.32 10.64
C VAL A 256 -9.90 36.19 11.10
N VAL A 257 -8.80 36.50 11.81
CA VAL A 257 -7.88 35.47 12.33
C VAL A 257 -8.52 34.73 13.50
N VAL A 258 -9.22 35.44 14.40
CA VAL A 258 -9.93 34.85 15.53
C VAL A 258 -11.07 33.93 15.07
N SER A 259 -11.90 34.40 14.13
CA SER A 259 -12.96 33.57 13.54
C SER A 259 -12.39 32.40 12.75
N GLY A 260 -11.22 32.57 12.10
CA GLY A 260 -10.49 31.49 11.44
C GLY A 260 -10.05 30.39 12.43
N VAL A 261 -9.56 30.73 13.63
CA VAL A 261 -9.27 29.75 14.68
C VAL A 261 -10.52 28.97 15.06
N ALA A 262 -11.64 29.66 15.33
CA ALA A 262 -12.88 29.01 15.73
C ALA A 262 -13.40 28.04 14.65
N GLY A 263 -13.40 28.46 13.38
CA GLY A 263 -13.80 27.61 12.27
C GLY A 263 -12.87 26.39 12.07
N ALA A 264 -11.56 26.62 12.17
CA ALA A 264 -10.58 25.53 12.06
C ALA A 264 -10.69 24.52 13.21
N LEU A 265 -10.91 24.98 14.44
CA LEU A 265 -11.16 24.10 15.59
C LEU A 265 -12.47 23.31 15.42
N ALA A 266 -13.53 23.94 14.90
CA ALA A 266 -14.76 23.22 14.60
C ALA A 266 -14.52 22.12 13.55
N MET A 267 -13.79 22.38 12.48
CA MET A 267 -13.38 21.36 11.49
C MET A 267 -12.58 20.22 12.14
N THR A 268 -11.62 20.55 13.00
CA THR A 268 -10.81 19.55 13.73
C THR A 268 -11.69 18.67 14.61
N LEU A 269 -12.61 19.26 15.37
CA LEU A 269 -13.50 18.51 16.26
C LEU A 269 -14.49 17.63 15.47
N VAL A 270 -15.13 18.19 14.46
CA VAL A 270 -16.07 17.41 13.61
C VAL A 270 -15.35 16.27 12.91
N GLY A 271 -14.22 16.53 12.26
CA GLY A 271 -13.42 15.48 11.62
C GLY A 271 -12.91 14.44 12.62
N GLY A 272 -12.40 14.91 13.78
CA GLY A 272 -11.89 14.04 14.86
C GLY A 272 -12.95 13.10 15.44
N VAL A 273 -14.14 13.60 15.72
CA VAL A 273 -15.26 12.78 16.24
C VAL A 273 -15.78 11.82 15.15
N ALA A 274 -15.98 12.34 13.94
CA ALA A 274 -16.56 11.52 12.87
C ALA A 274 -15.63 10.35 12.43
N GLN A 275 -14.32 10.56 12.44
CA GLN A 275 -13.37 9.50 12.07
C GLN A 275 -13.20 8.40 13.14
N THR A 276 -13.54 8.68 14.39
CA THR A 276 -13.44 7.70 15.50
C THR A 276 -14.72 6.91 15.73
N GLY A 277 -15.78 7.16 14.97
CA GLY A 277 -17.10 6.56 15.15
C GLY A 277 -17.20 5.07 14.83
N GLY A 278 -16.14 4.44 14.34
CA GLY A 278 -16.11 3.03 13.93
C GLY A 278 -16.86 2.75 12.63
N ASP A 279 -16.99 1.46 12.31
CA ASP A 279 -17.64 1.00 11.08
C ASP A 279 -19.15 1.16 11.14
N SER A 280 -19.78 1.56 10.04
CA SER A 280 -21.24 1.64 9.98
C SER A 280 -21.86 0.25 10.00
N PRO A 281 -23.09 0.09 10.54
CA PRO A 281 -23.80 -1.20 10.50
C PRO A 281 -24.00 -1.74 9.08
N GLU A 282 -24.04 -0.88 8.08
CA GLU A 282 -24.16 -1.25 6.68
C GLU A 282 -22.87 -1.87 6.15
N LEU A 283 -21.72 -1.28 6.50
CA LEU A 283 -20.42 -1.81 6.15
C LEU A 283 -20.16 -3.17 6.81
N VAL A 284 -20.49 -3.31 8.10
CA VAL A 284 -20.36 -4.59 8.82
C VAL A 284 -21.17 -5.67 8.11
N ARG A 285 -22.44 -5.38 7.75
CA ARG A 285 -23.28 -6.32 7.00
C ARG A 285 -22.76 -6.59 5.58
N ALA A 286 -22.14 -5.60 4.93
CA ALA A 286 -21.55 -5.81 3.61
C ALA A 286 -20.34 -6.74 3.68
N ARG A 287 -19.47 -6.57 4.66
CA ARG A 287 -18.32 -7.46 4.93
C ARG A 287 -18.77 -8.87 5.28
N GLU A 288 -19.80 -9.02 6.14
CA GLU A 288 -20.37 -10.33 6.49
C GLU A 288 -20.88 -11.04 5.24
N ARG A 289 -21.64 -10.37 4.38
CA ARG A 289 -22.12 -10.95 3.10
C ARG A 289 -20.99 -11.33 2.17
N ALA A 290 -19.98 -10.48 2.02
CA ALA A 290 -18.84 -10.75 1.15
C ALA A 290 -18.03 -11.98 1.62
N THR A 291 -17.98 -12.23 2.94
CA THR A 291 -17.28 -13.37 3.53
C THR A 291 -18.12 -14.64 3.50
N THR A 292 -19.40 -14.56 3.94
CA THR A 292 -20.22 -15.75 4.21
C THR A 292 -21.06 -16.19 3.00
N THR A 293 -21.49 -15.24 2.18
CA THR A 293 -22.35 -15.45 1.00
C THR A 293 -21.86 -14.68 -0.21
N PRO A 294 -20.60 -14.91 -0.64
CA PRO A 294 -19.98 -14.12 -1.73
C PRO A 294 -20.79 -14.19 -3.04
N GLU A 295 -21.57 -15.25 -3.24
CA GLU A 295 -22.43 -15.42 -4.42
C GLU A 295 -23.45 -14.29 -4.61
N GLN A 296 -23.83 -13.58 -3.53
CA GLN A 296 -24.80 -12.48 -3.58
C GLN A 296 -24.18 -11.16 -4.06
N VAL A 297 -22.85 -11.04 -4.01
CA VAL A 297 -22.12 -9.81 -4.30
C VAL A 297 -21.11 -9.97 -5.45
N GLN A 298 -21.05 -11.15 -6.04
CA GLN A 298 -20.16 -11.47 -7.17
C GLN A 298 -20.91 -11.54 -8.49
N SER A 299 -20.18 -11.32 -9.57
CA SER A 299 -20.60 -11.65 -10.93
C SER A 299 -19.82 -12.87 -11.42
N CYS A 300 -20.52 -13.78 -12.14
CA CYS A 300 -19.89 -14.98 -12.68
C CYS A 300 -19.83 -14.90 -14.21
N VAL A 301 -18.64 -15.13 -14.77
CA VAL A 301 -18.37 -15.16 -16.21
C VAL A 301 -17.91 -16.53 -16.62
N ARG A 302 -18.46 -17.06 -17.72
CA ARG A 302 -17.99 -18.33 -18.32
C ARG A 302 -16.89 -18.05 -19.34
N ARG A 303 -15.76 -18.74 -19.20
CA ARG A 303 -14.67 -18.70 -20.16
C ARG A 303 -14.03 -20.08 -20.28
N GLU A 304 -13.84 -20.56 -21.53
CA GLU A 304 -13.17 -21.82 -21.84
C GLU A 304 -13.72 -23.05 -21.10
N GLY A 305 -15.05 -23.06 -20.91
CA GLY A 305 -15.78 -24.12 -20.23
C GLY A 305 -15.79 -24.03 -18.70
N SER A 306 -14.98 -23.21 -18.09
CA SER A 306 -14.95 -22.93 -16.63
C SER A 306 -15.75 -21.68 -16.28
N THR A 307 -16.14 -21.54 -15.00
CA THR A 307 -16.90 -20.39 -14.48
C THR A 307 -16.05 -19.64 -13.48
N TYR A 308 -15.96 -18.31 -13.62
CA TYR A 308 -15.19 -17.42 -12.76
C TYR A 308 -16.13 -16.47 -12.04
N CYS A 309 -16.25 -16.60 -10.73
CA CYS A 309 -17.10 -15.77 -9.87
C CYS A 309 -16.23 -14.80 -9.09
N VAL A 310 -16.39 -13.49 -9.35
CA VAL A 310 -15.46 -12.45 -8.93
C VAL A 310 -16.18 -11.25 -8.36
N PHE A 311 -15.53 -10.53 -7.44
CA PHE A 311 -15.98 -9.19 -7.05
C PHE A 311 -15.87 -8.26 -8.26
N PRO A 312 -16.78 -7.28 -8.41
CA PRO A 312 -16.87 -6.45 -9.62
C PRO A 312 -15.56 -5.80 -10.05
N GLU A 313 -14.73 -5.36 -9.09
CA GLU A 313 -13.44 -4.70 -9.33
C GLU A 313 -12.42 -5.62 -10.03
N TRP A 314 -12.52 -6.94 -9.84
CA TRP A 314 -11.62 -7.94 -10.45
C TRP A 314 -12.13 -8.51 -11.77
N GLY A 315 -13.26 -8.02 -12.29
CA GLY A 315 -13.84 -8.55 -13.53
C GLY A 315 -12.86 -8.59 -14.72
N SER A 316 -11.99 -7.59 -14.82
CA SER A 316 -10.93 -7.51 -15.84
C SER A 316 -9.83 -8.58 -15.68
N ARG A 317 -9.71 -9.21 -14.49
CA ARG A 317 -8.64 -10.17 -14.14
C ARG A 317 -9.00 -11.62 -14.42
N VAL A 318 -10.25 -11.90 -14.75
CA VAL A 318 -10.71 -13.26 -15.13
C VAL A 318 -9.81 -13.90 -16.19
N GLY A 319 -9.28 -13.10 -17.12
CA GLY A 319 -8.37 -13.61 -18.16
C GLY A 319 -7.06 -14.20 -17.62
N ASP A 320 -6.51 -13.58 -16.59
CA ASP A 320 -5.26 -14.04 -15.97
C ASP A 320 -5.46 -15.39 -15.27
N TRP A 321 -6.56 -15.53 -14.53
CA TRP A 321 -6.92 -16.79 -13.85
C TRP A 321 -7.27 -17.90 -14.83
N ALA A 322 -8.02 -17.58 -15.88
CA ALA A 322 -8.34 -18.53 -16.95
C ALA A 322 -7.06 -19.07 -17.61
N GLY A 323 -6.10 -18.20 -17.87
CA GLY A 323 -4.81 -18.62 -18.43
C GLY A 323 -4.06 -19.61 -17.54
N VAL A 324 -4.12 -19.47 -16.20
CA VAL A 324 -3.53 -20.45 -15.27
C VAL A 324 -4.32 -21.78 -15.31
N VAL A 325 -5.64 -21.72 -15.18
CA VAL A 325 -6.50 -22.92 -15.23
C VAL A 325 -6.24 -23.74 -16.49
N ASP A 326 -6.14 -23.09 -17.65
CA ASP A 326 -5.92 -23.79 -18.92
C ASP A 326 -4.53 -24.41 -19.02
N ARG A 327 -3.49 -23.72 -18.52
CA ARG A 327 -2.13 -24.29 -18.49
C ARG A 327 -2.08 -25.52 -17.61
N VAL A 328 -2.64 -25.47 -16.41
CA VAL A 328 -2.71 -26.63 -15.49
C VAL A 328 -3.48 -27.78 -16.13
N ARG A 329 -4.67 -27.52 -16.69
CA ARG A 329 -5.49 -28.53 -17.39
C ARG A 329 -4.78 -29.14 -18.59
N SER A 330 -3.98 -28.37 -19.31
CA SER A 330 -3.24 -28.86 -20.48
C SER A 330 -2.23 -29.96 -20.15
N LEU A 331 -1.72 -29.97 -18.91
CA LEU A 331 -0.80 -30.98 -18.40
C LEU A 331 -1.52 -32.22 -17.84
N ALA A 332 -2.79 -32.10 -17.44
CA ALA A 332 -3.58 -33.17 -16.85
C ALA A 332 -3.97 -34.25 -17.88
N GLY A 333 -4.21 -35.46 -17.38
CA GLY A 333 -4.68 -36.62 -18.16
C GLY A 333 -6.15 -36.96 -17.92
N GLY A 334 -6.63 -38.00 -18.57
CA GLY A 334 -7.98 -38.51 -18.38
C GLY A 334 -9.08 -37.45 -18.57
N SER A 335 -10.14 -37.56 -17.78
CA SER A 335 -11.27 -36.61 -17.78
C SER A 335 -10.94 -35.24 -17.18
N ALA A 336 -9.82 -35.12 -16.42
CA ALA A 336 -9.44 -33.88 -15.78
C ALA A 336 -9.07 -32.79 -16.81
N ARG A 337 -8.60 -33.17 -18.00
CA ARG A 337 -8.30 -32.23 -19.07
C ARG A 337 -9.52 -31.40 -19.50
N ASP A 338 -10.70 -32.02 -19.53
CA ASP A 338 -11.95 -31.40 -20.00
C ASP A 338 -12.84 -30.97 -18.80
N GLN A 339 -12.33 -31.09 -17.57
CA GLN A 339 -13.08 -30.80 -16.37
C GLN A 339 -13.41 -29.33 -16.28
N LYS A 340 -14.68 -29.03 -16.01
CA LYS A 340 -15.18 -27.68 -15.77
C LYS A 340 -14.92 -27.32 -14.32
N ILE A 341 -14.24 -26.19 -14.11
CA ILE A 341 -13.90 -25.69 -12.78
C ILE A 341 -14.70 -24.42 -12.49
N VAL A 342 -15.14 -24.26 -11.27
CA VAL A 342 -15.65 -22.99 -10.74
C VAL A 342 -14.53 -22.31 -9.95
N VAL A 343 -14.01 -21.21 -10.45
CA VAL A 343 -13.07 -20.37 -9.74
C VAL A 343 -13.85 -19.29 -9.00
N ARG A 344 -13.77 -19.29 -7.68
CA ARG A 344 -14.47 -18.32 -6.84
C ARG A 344 -13.48 -17.43 -6.08
N GLN A 345 -13.62 -16.14 -6.26
CA GLN A 345 -12.87 -15.20 -5.42
C GLN A 345 -13.48 -15.15 -4.03
N ARG A 346 -12.66 -15.35 -2.99
CA ARG A 346 -13.09 -15.35 -1.59
C ARG A 346 -12.23 -14.46 -0.76
N ILE A 347 -12.80 -13.87 0.27
CA ILE A 347 -12.13 -12.97 1.22
C ILE A 347 -12.65 -13.21 2.63
N GLU A 348 -11.80 -13.00 3.63
CA GLU A 348 -12.21 -12.82 5.01
C GLU A 348 -12.17 -11.33 5.33
N ALA A 349 -13.33 -10.68 5.35
CA ALA A 349 -13.45 -9.24 5.48
C ALA A 349 -14.09 -8.78 6.81
N ARG A 350 -14.60 -9.70 7.62
CA ARG A 350 -15.40 -9.37 8.82
C ARG A 350 -14.68 -8.44 9.80
N TYR A 351 -13.37 -8.56 9.88
CA TYR A 351 -12.55 -7.79 10.81
C TYR A 351 -11.88 -6.56 10.18
N GLY A 352 -12.26 -6.20 8.95
CA GLY A 352 -11.67 -5.07 8.24
C GLY A 352 -10.26 -5.33 7.68
N ILE A 353 -9.78 -6.55 7.80
CA ILE A 353 -8.56 -7.06 7.17
C ILE A 353 -8.93 -8.29 6.35
N SER A 354 -8.23 -8.51 5.24
CA SER A 354 -8.36 -9.75 4.47
C SER A 354 -7.11 -10.61 4.67
N THR A 355 -7.32 -11.91 4.77
CA THR A 355 -6.28 -12.90 4.67
C THR A 355 -6.87 -14.17 4.06
N ASP A 356 -6.32 -14.60 2.94
CA ASP A 356 -6.76 -15.82 2.27
C ASP A 356 -6.53 -17.05 3.16
N SER A 357 -5.44 -17.06 3.91
CA SER A 357 -5.09 -18.16 4.82
C SER A 357 -6.07 -18.36 5.99
N ALA A 358 -6.96 -17.39 6.27
CA ALA A 358 -8.04 -17.54 7.25
C ALA A 358 -9.29 -18.22 6.67
N LEU A 359 -9.33 -18.47 5.35
CA LEU A 359 -10.47 -19.10 4.69
C LEU A 359 -10.38 -20.62 4.82
N MET A 360 -11.47 -21.24 5.24
CA MET A 360 -11.55 -22.69 5.24
C MET A 360 -11.65 -23.23 3.81
N PRO A 361 -10.95 -24.34 3.49
CA PRO A 361 -11.07 -25.02 2.22
C PRO A 361 -12.52 -25.43 1.92
N LEU A 362 -12.92 -25.36 0.65
CA LEU A 362 -14.25 -25.73 0.19
C LEU A 362 -14.39 -27.26 0.08
N GLU A 363 -15.56 -27.78 0.48
CA GLU A 363 -15.99 -29.14 0.26
C GLU A 363 -16.85 -29.28 -1.04
N ARG A 364 -16.84 -28.27 -1.90
CA ARG A 364 -17.61 -28.24 -3.14
C ARG A 364 -16.80 -28.84 -4.27
N PRO A 365 -17.33 -29.84 -4.97
CA PRO A 365 -16.62 -30.47 -6.08
C PRO A 365 -16.27 -29.50 -7.17
N HIS A 366 -15.01 -29.53 -7.61
CA HIS A 366 -14.47 -28.74 -8.73
C HIS A 366 -14.57 -27.21 -8.53
N GLU A 367 -14.69 -26.74 -7.31
CA GLU A 367 -14.63 -25.32 -6.96
C GLU A 367 -13.28 -24.99 -6.34
N VAL A 368 -12.66 -23.90 -6.79
CA VAL A 368 -11.31 -23.43 -6.37
C VAL A 368 -11.37 -21.99 -5.92
N THR A 369 -10.78 -21.73 -4.78
CA THR A 369 -10.62 -20.36 -4.25
C THR A 369 -9.49 -19.62 -4.98
N VAL A 370 -9.74 -18.37 -5.35
CA VAL A 370 -8.73 -17.37 -5.69
C VAL A 370 -8.83 -16.21 -4.75
N GLY A 371 -7.69 -15.67 -4.32
CA GLY A 371 -7.63 -14.50 -3.45
C GLY A 371 -7.76 -13.18 -4.21
N THR A 372 -7.45 -12.12 -3.51
CA THR A 372 -7.50 -10.74 -4.03
C THR A 372 -6.16 -10.23 -4.52
N GLU A 373 -5.07 -10.82 -4.06
CA GLU A 373 -3.72 -10.52 -4.52
C GLU A 373 -3.33 -11.36 -5.73
N TRP A 374 -2.40 -10.84 -6.52
CA TRP A 374 -1.90 -11.52 -7.71
C TRP A 374 -0.44 -11.18 -7.96
N GLY A 375 0.23 -12.05 -8.72
CA GLY A 375 1.65 -11.90 -9.05
C GLY A 375 2.59 -12.58 -8.07
N GLY A 376 3.86 -12.69 -8.43
CA GLY A 376 4.86 -13.36 -7.60
C GLY A 376 4.47 -14.78 -7.22
N ASN A 377 4.43 -15.07 -5.93
CA ASN A 377 4.08 -16.40 -5.41
C ASN A 377 2.57 -16.72 -5.54
N ARG A 378 1.68 -15.73 -5.65
CA ARG A 378 0.23 -15.93 -5.73
C ARG A 378 -0.20 -16.70 -6.98
N VAL A 379 0.56 -16.59 -8.07
CA VAL A 379 0.27 -17.34 -9.31
C VAL A 379 0.51 -18.85 -9.14
N PRO A 380 1.68 -19.32 -8.68
CA PRO A 380 1.90 -20.75 -8.41
C PRO A 380 1.07 -21.28 -7.24
N GLU A 381 0.71 -20.47 -6.23
CA GLU A 381 -0.20 -20.84 -5.14
C GLU A 381 -1.60 -21.16 -5.70
N PHE A 382 -2.15 -20.30 -6.55
CA PHE A 382 -3.42 -20.56 -7.24
C PHE A 382 -3.32 -21.75 -8.20
N SER A 383 -2.19 -21.88 -8.90
CA SER A 383 -1.93 -23.02 -9.77
C SER A 383 -1.94 -24.35 -9.01
N ALA A 384 -1.34 -24.38 -7.80
CA ALA A 384 -1.35 -25.56 -6.93
C ALA A 384 -2.77 -25.89 -6.42
N ALA A 385 -3.58 -24.87 -6.11
CA ALA A 385 -4.98 -25.08 -5.72
C ALA A 385 -5.81 -25.67 -6.86
N VAL A 386 -5.66 -25.15 -8.08
CA VAL A 386 -6.31 -25.71 -9.28
C VAL A 386 -5.88 -27.16 -9.52
N ALA A 387 -4.59 -27.44 -9.44
CA ALA A 387 -4.05 -28.80 -9.62
C ALA A 387 -4.55 -29.75 -8.52
N GLY A 388 -4.59 -29.28 -7.26
CA GLY A 388 -5.12 -30.04 -6.14
C GLY A 388 -6.57 -30.48 -6.36
N VAL A 389 -7.42 -29.54 -6.80
CA VAL A 389 -8.83 -29.84 -7.09
C VAL A 389 -8.98 -30.78 -8.29
N LEU A 390 -8.15 -30.66 -9.33
CA LEU A 390 -8.17 -31.61 -10.47
C LEU A 390 -7.80 -33.02 -10.05
N VAL A 391 -6.91 -33.21 -9.07
CA VAL A 391 -6.43 -34.50 -8.59
C VAL A 391 -7.31 -35.06 -7.47
N ALA A 392 -7.76 -34.25 -6.53
CA ALA A 392 -8.50 -34.68 -5.34
C ALA A 392 -10.03 -34.50 -5.43
N GLY A 393 -10.51 -33.67 -6.37
CA GLY A 393 -11.93 -33.40 -6.57
C GLY A 393 -12.43 -32.11 -5.92
N ASP A 394 -11.94 -31.72 -4.74
CA ASP A 394 -12.26 -30.49 -4.04
C ASP A 394 -11.08 -29.98 -3.20
N GLU A 395 -11.19 -28.75 -2.67
CA GLU A 395 -10.11 -28.13 -1.89
C GLU A 395 -9.84 -28.87 -0.59
N LYS A 396 -10.88 -29.31 0.13
CA LYS A 396 -10.71 -30.00 1.41
C LYS A 396 -10.04 -31.34 1.25
N ALA A 397 -10.43 -32.11 0.24
CA ALA A 397 -9.74 -33.36 -0.09
C ALA A 397 -8.27 -33.12 -0.47
N SER A 398 -7.97 -31.99 -1.13
CA SER A 398 -6.60 -31.58 -1.41
C SER A 398 -5.78 -31.28 -0.15
N THR A 399 -6.38 -30.65 0.89
CA THR A 399 -5.67 -30.35 2.16
C THR A 399 -5.25 -31.60 2.94
N SER A 400 -6.06 -32.63 2.86
CA SER A 400 -5.79 -33.91 3.56
C SER A 400 -4.90 -34.85 2.75
N MET A 401 -4.41 -34.43 1.60
CA MET A 401 -3.57 -35.23 0.73
C MET A 401 -2.16 -35.33 1.33
N CYS A 402 -1.70 -36.54 1.51
CA CYS A 402 -0.39 -36.82 2.06
C CYS A 402 0.23 -38.09 1.44
N ASP A 403 0.17 -38.21 0.14
CA ASP A 403 0.69 -39.34 -0.62
C ASP A 403 1.32 -38.86 -1.93
N GLY A 404 1.79 -39.77 -2.77
CA GLY A 404 2.49 -39.46 -4.02
C GLY A 404 1.70 -38.60 -5.01
N ARG A 405 0.36 -38.44 -4.83
CA ARG A 405 -0.44 -37.53 -5.65
C ARG A 405 0.06 -36.08 -5.60
N ILE A 406 0.71 -35.69 -4.49
CA ILE A 406 1.30 -34.35 -4.32
C ILE A 406 2.36 -34.10 -5.40
N VAL A 407 3.13 -35.11 -5.81
CA VAL A 407 4.08 -34.98 -6.92
C VAL A 407 3.37 -34.60 -8.20
N THR A 408 2.21 -35.23 -8.48
CA THR A 408 1.37 -34.92 -9.65
C THR A 408 0.80 -33.52 -9.55
N VAL A 409 0.25 -33.13 -8.39
CA VAL A 409 -0.26 -31.76 -8.13
C VAL A 409 0.81 -30.73 -8.42
N MET A 410 2.00 -30.91 -7.85
CA MET A 410 3.08 -29.94 -8.01
C MET A 410 3.67 -29.91 -9.42
N TRP A 411 3.68 -31.05 -10.13
CA TRP A 411 4.02 -31.06 -11.55
C TRP A 411 3.00 -30.27 -12.38
N LEU A 412 1.71 -30.45 -12.16
CA LEU A 412 0.67 -29.68 -12.85
C LEU A 412 0.77 -28.18 -12.52
N ALA A 413 1.08 -27.86 -11.28
CA ALA A 413 1.19 -26.48 -10.81
C ALA A 413 2.38 -25.72 -11.41
N LEU A 414 3.53 -26.38 -11.53
CA LEU A 414 4.81 -25.72 -11.86
C LEU A 414 5.35 -26.09 -13.24
N GLY A 415 4.99 -27.24 -13.79
CA GLY A 415 5.57 -27.77 -15.03
C GLY A 415 5.33 -26.92 -16.28
N TRP A 416 4.40 -25.98 -16.26
CA TRP A 416 4.17 -25.01 -17.33
C TRP A 416 4.99 -23.72 -17.20
N GLU A 417 5.63 -23.47 -16.05
CA GLU A 417 6.48 -22.31 -15.83
C GLU A 417 7.71 -22.33 -16.76
N SER A 418 8.26 -21.15 -17.04
CA SER A 418 9.48 -21.02 -17.85
C SER A 418 10.73 -21.52 -17.11
N ASP A 419 10.77 -21.34 -15.79
CA ASP A 419 11.78 -21.85 -14.87
C ASP A 419 11.08 -22.50 -13.67
N PRO A 420 10.67 -23.78 -13.83
CA PRO A 420 9.86 -24.48 -12.82
C PRO A 420 10.63 -24.75 -11.53
N VAL A 421 11.96 -24.93 -11.60
CA VAL A 421 12.82 -25.12 -10.42
C VAL A 421 12.91 -23.83 -9.60
N ALA A 422 13.08 -22.68 -10.25
CA ALA A 422 13.02 -21.39 -9.57
C ALA A 422 11.62 -21.10 -9.00
N ALA A 423 10.56 -21.51 -9.69
CA ALA A 423 9.19 -21.40 -9.19
C ALA A 423 8.98 -22.25 -7.93
N LEU A 424 9.48 -23.50 -7.90
CA LEU A 424 9.44 -24.36 -6.70
C LEU A 424 10.14 -23.70 -5.51
N ARG A 425 11.32 -23.11 -5.72
CA ARG A 425 12.05 -22.40 -4.64
C ARG A 425 11.28 -21.21 -4.07
N ARG A 426 10.50 -20.51 -4.92
CA ARG A 426 9.71 -19.35 -4.47
C ARG A 426 8.50 -19.72 -3.63
N VAL A 427 7.87 -20.87 -3.92
CA VAL A 427 6.65 -21.29 -3.19
C VAL A 427 6.96 -22.11 -1.94
N ARG A 428 8.20 -22.52 -1.73
CA ARG A 428 8.61 -23.20 -0.51
C ARG A 428 8.77 -22.19 0.62
N LEU A 429 8.07 -22.42 1.73
CA LEU A 429 8.22 -21.61 2.95
C LEU A 429 9.40 -22.06 3.81
N ASP A 430 9.70 -23.34 3.76
CA ASP A 430 10.80 -23.93 4.53
C ASP A 430 11.85 -24.50 3.58
N ASP A 431 13.09 -24.06 3.74
CA ASP A 431 14.27 -24.56 3.05
C ASP A 431 15.14 -25.38 4.02
N SER A 432 14.48 -26.06 4.98
CA SER A 432 15.16 -26.89 5.96
C SER A 432 16.03 -27.94 5.27
N ASP A 433 17.13 -28.31 5.93
CA ASP A 433 18.06 -29.34 5.48
C ASP A 433 17.40 -30.74 5.34
N THR A 434 16.18 -30.88 5.89
CA THR A 434 15.38 -32.13 5.81
C THR A 434 14.67 -32.31 4.46
N GLY A 435 14.66 -31.31 3.57
CA GLY A 435 14.12 -31.43 2.22
C GLY A 435 12.60 -31.30 2.13
N SER A 436 11.86 -31.32 3.23
CA SER A 436 10.41 -31.11 3.25
C SER A 436 10.05 -29.71 2.76
N ALA A 437 8.89 -29.56 2.14
CA ALA A 437 8.43 -28.29 1.62
C ALA A 437 6.98 -28.03 2.02
N LEU A 438 6.70 -26.83 2.48
CA LEU A 438 5.36 -26.31 2.60
C LEU A 438 5.09 -25.40 1.42
N VAL A 439 4.09 -25.74 0.62
CA VAL A 439 3.60 -24.94 -0.49
C VAL A 439 2.29 -24.30 -0.06
N LEU A 440 2.23 -22.95 -0.08
CA LEU A 440 0.99 -22.25 0.21
C LEU A 440 -0.01 -22.38 -0.95
N GLN A 441 -1.26 -22.56 -0.59
CA GLN A 441 -2.42 -22.38 -1.45
C GLN A 441 -3.28 -21.23 -0.87
N PRO A 442 -4.22 -20.66 -1.60
CA PRO A 442 -5.03 -19.56 -1.10
C PRO A 442 -5.75 -19.85 0.23
N THR A 443 -6.09 -21.09 0.52
CA THR A 443 -6.84 -21.46 1.74
C THR A 443 -6.05 -22.28 2.76
N HIS A 444 -4.91 -22.85 2.38
CA HIS A 444 -4.13 -23.74 3.26
C HIS A 444 -2.71 -23.97 2.72
N GLY A 445 -1.89 -24.69 3.51
CA GLY A 445 -0.59 -25.19 3.08
C GLY A 445 -0.67 -26.63 2.61
N LEU A 446 0.08 -26.97 1.57
CA LEU A 446 0.29 -28.33 1.08
C LEU A 446 1.70 -28.80 1.53
N TYR A 447 1.75 -29.84 2.35
CA TYR A 447 3.02 -30.39 2.84
C TYR A 447 3.59 -31.42 1.85
N MET A 448 4.86 -31.31 1.57
CA MET A 448 5.61 -32.28 0.77
C MET A 448 6.66 -32.97 1.67
N THR A 449 6.75 -34.30 1.55
CA THR A 449 7.84 -35.07 2.18
C THR A 449 9.15 -34.89 1.39
N ASP A 450 10.26 -35.33 1.98
CA ASP A 450 11.56 -35.35 1.31
C ASP A 450 11.52 -36.18 0.04
N ALA A 451 10.93 -37.37 0.11
CA ALA A 451 10.74 -38.27 -1.02
C ALA A 451 9.96 -37.61 -2.16
N GLN A 452 8.82 -36.97 -1.86
CA GLN A 452 8.01 -36.26 -2.84
C GLN A 452 8.75 -35.08 -3.47
N THR A 453 9.52 -34.33 -2.66
CA THR A 453 10.32 -33.20 -3.13
C THR A 453 11.45 -33.64 -4.06
N GLU A 454 12.12 -34.76 -3.74
CA GLU A 454 13.17 -35.34 -4.57
C GLU A 454 12.64 -35.78 -5.93
N VAL A 455 11.52 -36.52 -5.96
CA VAL A 455 10.86 -36.94 -7.20
C VAL A 455 10.43 -35.73 -8.02
N LEU A 456 9.82 -34.72 -7.40
CA LEU A 456 9.39 -33.52 -8.11
C LEU A 456 10.58 -32.78 -8.74
N ARG A 457 11.68 -32.58 -8.02
CA ARG A 457 12.90 -31.94 -8.58
C ARG A 457 13.41 -32.69 -9.80
N ALA A 458 13.52 -34.01 -9.70
CA ALA A 458 13.94 -34.84 -10.83
C ALA A 458 13.01 -34.71 -12.04
N LEU A 459 11.70 -34.50 -11.85
CA LEU A 459 10.75 -34.28 -12.94
C LEU A 459 10.87 -32.90 -13.56
N LEU A 460 11.07 -31.85 -12.73
CA LEU A 460 11.19 -30.46 -13.20
C LEU A 460 12.47 -30.21 -14.03
N ASP A 461 13.50 -31.04 -13.84
CA ASP A 461 14.73 -31.01 -14.63
C ASP A 461 14.59 -31.71 -16.01
N ARG A 462 13.48 -32.43 -16.24
CA ARG A 462 13.25 -33.16 -17.50
C ARG A 462 12.49 -32.33 -18.55
N PRO A 463 12.59 -32.72 -19.83
CA PRO A 463 11.78 -32.10 -20.88
C PRO A 463 10.29 -32.21 -20.58
N ARG A 464 9.61 -31.07 -20.53
CA ARG A 464 8.17 -30.97 -20.22
C ARG A 464 7.30 -31.97 -21.02
N GLY A 465 7.57 -32.09 -22.32
CA GLY A 465 6.77 -32.95 -23.20
C GLY A 465 6.82 -34.44 -22.80
N GLU A 466 8.00 -34.92 -22.39
CA GLU A 466 8.15 -36.33 -21.95
C GLU A 466 7.37 -36.59 -20.67
N VAL A 467 7.53 -35.74 -19.66
CA VAL A 467 6.84 -35.90 -18.37
C VAL A 467 5.32 -35.76 -18.55
N THR A 468 4.88 -34.78 -19.36
CA THR A 468 3.45 -34.58 -19.64
C THR A 468 2.82 -35.80 -20.32
N ALA A 469 3.53 -36.47 -21.25
CA ALA A 469 3.04 -37.70 -21.89
C ALA A 469 2.83 -38.80 -20.85
N ARG A 470 3.82 -39.04 -19.98
CA ARG A 470 3.73 -40.01 -18.90
C ARG A 470 2.62 -39.72 -17.89
N VAL A 471 2.47 -38.45 -17.48
CA VAL A 471 1.36 -38.00 -16.60
C VAL A 471 0.00 -38.36 -17.24
N LYS A 472 -0.15 -38.13 -18.54
CA LYS A 472 -1.39 -38.42 -19.26
C LYS A 472 -1.64 -39.94 -19.40
N ASP A 473 -0.60 -40.68 -19.69
CA ASP A 473 -0.70 -42.13 -19.89
C ASP A 473 -1.02 -42.89 -18.59
N HIS A 474 -0.48 -42.41 -17.47
CA HIS A 474 -0.65 -43.02 -16.14
C HIS A 474 -1.60 -42.25 -15.22
N TRP A 475 -2.47 -41.38 -15.78
CA TRP A 475 -3.31 -40.46 -14.99
C TRP A 475 -4.10 -41.16 -13.89
N SER A 476 -4.77 -42.27 -14.20
CA SER A 476 -5.60 -43.00 -13.23
C SER A 476 -4.81 -43.51 -12.03
N GLU A 477 -3.59 -44.03 -12.27
CA GLU A 477 -2.74 -44.57 -11.21
C GLU A 477 -2.13 -43.39 -10.36
N LEU A 478 -1.71 -42.32 -11.03
CA LEU A 478 -1.10 -41.15 -10.38
C LEU A 478 -2.09 -40.36 -9.49
N THR A 479 -3.38 -40.49 -9.73
CA THR A 479 -4.46 -39.84 -8.96
C THR A 479 -5.16 -40.78 -7.98
N GLU A 480 -4.75 -42.06 -7.93
CA GLU A 480 -5.29 -43.02 -6.98
C GLU A 480 -4.88 -42.68 -5.54
N PRO A 481 -5.84 -42.66 -4.59
CA PRO A 481 -5.51 -42.45 -3.18
C PRO A 481 -4.48 -43.47 -2.67
N LYS A 482 -3.51 -42.99 -1.90
CA LYS A 482 -2.41 -43.77 -1.31
C LYS A 482 -1.31 -44.23 -2.29
N VAL A 483 -1.26 -43.67 -3.51
CA VAL A 483 -0.08 -43.84 -4.36
C VAL A 483 1.15 -43.33 -3.62
N THR A 484 2.22 -44.11 -3.60
CA THR A 484 3.47 -43.72 -2.94
C THR A 484 4.35 -42.82 -3.83
N ALA A 485 5.24 -42.05 -3.28
CA ALA A 485 6.21 -41.26 -4.06
C ALA A 485 7.09 -42.16 -4.93
N ALA A 486 7.49 -43.36 -4.44
CA ALA A 486 8.23 -44.33 -5.21
C ALA A 486 7.44 -44.88 -6.43
N ARG A 487 6.14 -45.13 -6.25
CA ARG A 487 5.28 -45.57 -7.39
C ARG A 487 5.09 -44.43 -8.39
N ALA A 488 4.89 -43.18 -7.91
CA ALA A 488 4.82 -42.05 -8.81
C ALA A 488 6.13 -41.85 -9.60
N ALA A 489 7.28 -42.03 -8.96
CA ALA A 489 8.59 -41.96 -9.60
C ALA A 489 8.74 -43.04 -10.72
N GLU A 490 8.35 -44.25 -10.43
CA GLU A 490 8.34 -45.39 -11.42
C GLU A 490 7.50 -45.04 -12.63
N LEU A 491 6.23 -44.66 -12.42
CA LEU A 491 5.27 -44.31 -13.50
C LEU A 491 5.78 -43.13 -14.33
N LEU A 492 6.41 -42.12 -13.67
CA LEU A 492 6.93 -40.94 -14.33
C LEU A 492 8.37 -41.12 -14.87
N GLY A 493 8.99 -42.30 -14.63
CA GLY A 493 10.27 -42.70 -15.19
C GLY A 493 11.47 -41.96 -14.60
N VAL A 494 11.40 -41.57 -13.33
CA VAL A 494 12.54 -41.07 -12.55
C VAL A 494 12.97 -42.06 -11.51
N ALA A 495 14.16 -41.88 -10.91
CA ALA A 495 14.66 -42.76 -9.86
C ALA A 495 13.70 -42.77 -8.66
N ALA A 496 13.57 -43.90 -8.00
CA ALA A 496 12.85 -43.98 -6.74
C ALA A 496 13.56 -43.13 -5.68
N PRO A 497 12.83 -42.39 -4.84
CA PRO A 497 13.42 -41.53 -3.83
C PRO A 497 14.07 -42.38 -2.70
N GLU A 498 15.13 -41.86 -2.09
CA GLU A 498 15.75 -42.45 -0.89
C GLU A 498 15.11 -41.95 0.42
N GLY A 499 14.39 -40.83 0.36
CA GLY A 499 13.78 -40.18 1.51
C GLY A 499 12.55 -40.87 2.08
N ASP A 500 12.14 -40.47 3.29
CA ASP A 500 10.91 -40.95 3.94
C ASP A 500 9.66 -40.35 3.29
N ASP A 501 8.67 -41.19 3.00
CA ASP A 501 7.37 -40.81 2.41
C ASP A 501 6.27 -40.69 3.49
N LYS A 502 6.65 -40.66 4.76
CA LYS A 502 5.70 -40.50 5.85
C LYS A 502 5.41 -39.03 6.06
N CYS A 503 4.15 -38.69 6.03
CA CYS A 503 3.71 -37.40 6.44
C CYS A 503 3.86 -37.21 7.95
N LEU A 504 4.18 -36.02 8.36
CA LEU A 504 4.14 -35.62 9.75
C LEU A 504 2.66 -35.57 10.15
N ASP A 505 2.24 -36.47 11.07
CA ASP A 505 0.90 -36.49 11.69
C ASP A 505 0.64 -35.23 12.54
#